data_4b221c5ebba40912cba801735411c278
#
_entry.id   4b221c5ebba40912cba801735411c278
#
_cell.length_a   1.000
_cell.length_b   1.000
_cell.length_c   1.000
_cell.angle_alpha   90.00
_cell.angle_beta   90.00
_cell.angle_gamma   90.00
#
_symmetry.space_group_name_H-M   'P 1'
#
loop_
_entity.id
_entity.type
_entity.pdbx_description
1 polymer ?
#
loop_
_entity_poly.entity_id
_entity_poly.type
_entity_poly.pdbx_seq_one_letter_code
_entity_poly.pdbx_strand_id
1 'polypeptide(L)'
;MVLHLDPATGAASLLSIPRDLFIPLPAHSMSGSAGKIDAALNDGPNNLIAAITQDLGIPINHYVEINFDGFRRSIDAMGGINMSFPTRLRDTYSGLNITRTGCQAINGATALAVVRARHLQYYSNGRWLDDPLSDLGRIRRDHTFLRIFVTRAKAQVSNPLRLNALIGALLNQVTVDSGLNVTNLLDLFRRFRHLDPNTVPETTLPITVVRSYHFGGGAYGDVDMPVEPLDHQVINAWAGQSGLVTVPPTPPVRIVNLSGISHDAASVGTQLASYGYTIAGTSTGPVPGATTETVIRYQPGSVAAALGLLGHLSGAVMMAPDPTITDGSLTLDLGSVIAVAQPAPAASAATAPGPQAAPTSPPTSIPTALNKTPSSAQDQPQPFDPGPCLPAA
;
A
#
# COMPACT_ATOMS: atom_id res chain seq x y z
N MET A 1 8.99 2.91 -4.19
CA MET A 1 8.42 2.26 -2.99
C MET A 1 9.51 2.10 -1.95
N VAL A 2 9.19 2.29 -0.67
CA VAL A 2 10.10 2.07 0.47
C VAL A 2 9.48 1.00 1.37
N LEU A 3 10.21 -0.08 1.62
CA LEU A 3 9.82 -1.15 2.52
C LEU A 3 10.52 -0.92 3.87
N HIS A 4 9.75 -0.73 4.92
CA HIS A 4 10.24 -0.71 6.29
C HIS A 4 10.12 -2.13 6.87
N LEU A 5 11.19 -2.61 7.45
CA LEU A 5 11.26 -3.90 8.14
C LEU A 5 11.68 -3.66 9.58
N ASP A 6 10.83 -4.04 10.53
CA ASP A 6 11.15 -3.95 11.95
C ASP A 6 11.67 -5.32 12.46
N PRO A 7 12.96 -5.47 12.71
CA PRO A 7 13.52 -6.74 13.18
C PRO A 7 13.15 -7.09 14.62
N ALA A 8 12.66 -6.13 15.41
CA ALA A 8 12.28 -6.38 16.81
C ALA A 8 10.90 -7.04 16.89
N THR A 9 9.96 -6.61 16.06
CA THR A 9 8.58 -7.13 16.04
C THR A 9 8.33 -8.15 14.94
N GLY A 10 9.19 -8.19 13.90
CA GLY A 10 8.95 -8.96 12.69
C GLY A 10 7.89 -8.35 11.79
N ALA A 11 7.48 -7.11 12.04
CA ALA A 11 6.54 -6.37 11.23
C ALA A 11 7.20 -5.77 9.99
N ALA A 12 6.39 -5.50 8.98
CA ALA A 12 6.79 -4.78 7.78
C ALA A 12 5.71 -3.79 7.36
N SER A 13 6.10 -2.71 6.70
CA SER A 13 5.20 -1.73 6.10
C SER A 13 5.76 -1.20 4.78
N LEU A 14 4.90 -0.90 3.83
CA LEU A 14 5.26 -0.42 2.49
C LEU A 14 4.76 1.00 2.29
N LEU A 15 5.67 1.90 1.87
CA LEU A 15 5.35 3.27 1.46
C LEU A 15 5.57 3.42 -0.05
N SER A 16 4.53 3.79 -0.77
CA SER A 16 4.62 4.17 -2.18
C SER A 16 4.84 5.67 -2.30
N ILE A 17 5.92 6.05 -2.96
CA ILE A 17 6.23 7.43 -3.31
C ILE A 17 5.89 7.60 -4.79
N PRO A 18 4.96 8.51 -5.15
CA PRO A 18 4.66 8.80 -6.54
C PRO A 18 5.91 9.30 -7.28
N ARG A 19 6.15 8.79 -8.47
CA ARG A 19 7.35 9.14 -9.25
C ARG A 19 7.37 10.60 -9.71
N ASP A 20 6.18 11.17 -9.90
CA ASP A 20 5.97 12.56 -10.34
C ASP A 20 5.94 13.55 -9.15
N LEU A 21 6.27 13.09 -7.92
CA LEU A 21 6.40 13.93 -6.72
C LEU A 21 7.44 15.02 -6.98
N PHE A 22 7.01 16.28 -6.91
CA PHE A 22 7.87 17.43 -7.15
C PHE A 22 8.51 17.91 -5.86
N ILE A 23 9.82 17.80 -5.77
CA ILE A 23 10.62 18.06 -4.57
C ILE A 23 11.91 18.82 -4.91
N PRO A 24 12.56 19.44 -3.91
CA PRO A 24 13.95 19.85 -4.03
C PRO A 24 14.85 18.66 -4.39
N LEU A 25 15.74 18.84 -5.34
CA LEU A 25 16.72 17.81 -5.70
C LEU A 25 18.06 18.08 -5.00
N PRO A 26 18.84 17.03 -4.71
CA PRO A 26 20.15 17.19 -4.09
C PRO A 26 21.05 18.17 -4.82
N ALA A 27 21.94 18.84 -4.08
CA ALA A 27 22.91 19.75 -4.66
C ALA A 27 23.71 19.07 -5.76
N HIS A 28 23.92 19.78 -6.88
CA HIS A 28 24.61 19.29 -8.09
C HIS A 28 23.82 18.25 -8.93
N SER A 29 22.52 18.07 -8.70
CA SER A 29 21.71 17.27 -9.62
C SER A 29 21.74 17.87 -11.03
N MET A 30 22.01 17.05 -12.04
CA MET A 30 21.92 17.44 -13.46
C MET A 30 20.50 17.83 -13.89
N SER A 31 19.52 17.36 -13.15
CA SER A 31 18.09 17.67 -13.38
C SER A 31 17.65 19.01 -12.78
N GLY A 32 18.57 19.78 -12.15
CA GLY A 32 18.30 21.09 -11.57
C GLY A 32 18.13 21.06 -10.04
N SER A 33 17.69 22.20 -9.47
CA SER A 33 17.54 22.37 -8.01
C SER A 33 16.22 21.79 -7.47
N ALA A 34 15.24 21.55 -8.33
CA ALA A 34 13.96 20.91 -8.01
C ALA A 34 13.42 20.22 -9.25
N GLY A 35 12.64 19.16 -9.04
CA GLY A 35 12.07 18.37 -10.12
C GLY A 35 11.23 17.20 -9.61
N LYS A 36 10.76 16.37 -10.52
CA LYS A 36 10.13 15.12 -10.14
C LYS A 36 11.15 14.18 -9.49
N ILE A 37 10.73 13.46 -8.46
CA ILE A 37 11.64 12.59 -7.70
C ILE A 37 12.33 11.53 -8.57
N ASP A 38 11.66 11.04 -9.62
CA ASP A 38 12.26 10.09 -10.56
C ASP A 38 13.44 10.70 -11.34
N ALA A 39 13.47 12.01 -11.52
CA ALA A 39 14.59 12.68 -12.16
C ALA A 39 15.89 12.58 -11.35
N ALA A 40 15.80 12.42 -10.03
CA ALA A 40 16.98 12.18 -9.18
C ALA A 40 17.71 10.88 -9.55
N LEU A 41 17.00 9.88 -10.08
CA LEU A 41 17.61 8.62 -10.52
C LEU A 41 18.49 8.79 -11.78
N ASN A 42 18.30 9.83 -12.58
CA ASN A 42 19.16 10.12 -13.72
C ASN A 42 20.61 10.35 -13.31
N ASP A 43 20.81 10.82 -12.08
CA ASP A 43 22.14 11.04 -11.46
C ASP A 43 22.61 9.82 -10.65
N GLY A 44 21.88 8.72 -10.76
CA GLY A 44 22.18 7.43 -10.12
C GLY A 44 21.44 7.21 -8.78
N PRO A 45 21.52 5.96 -8.27
CA PRO A 45 20.78 5.54 -7.06
C PRO A 45 21.08 6.39 -5.82
N ASN A 46 22.34 6.80 -5.62
CA ASN A 46 22.73 7.60 -4.45
C ASN A 46 22.05 8.97 -4.44
N ASN A 47 21.81 9.56 -5.61
CA ASN A 47 21.12 10.84 -5.71
C ASN A 47 19.62 10.69 -5.37
N LEU A 48 18.98 9.61 -5.82
CA LEU A 48 17.61 9.30 -5.43
C LEU A 48 17.50 9.04 -3.93
N ILE A 49 18.40 8.26 -3.34
CA ILE A 49 18.46 8.02 -1.89
C ILE A 49 18.62 9.35 -1.14
N ALA A 50 19.52 10.23 -1.60
CA ALA A 50 19.73 11.55 -1.00
C ALA A 50 18.46 12.41 -1.08
N ALA A 51 17.75 12.43 -2.21
CA ALA A 51 16.48 13.14 -2.37
C ALA A 51 15.43 12.65 -1.36
N ILE A 52 15.23 11.33 -1.25
CA ILE A 52 14.28 10.74 -0.30
C ILE A 52 14.68 11.09 1.16
N THR A 53 15.96 10.99 1.48
CA THR A 53 16.41 11.24 2.86
C THR A 53 16.35 12.72 3.25
N GLN A 54 16.70 13.63 2.33
CA GLN A 54 16.75 15.06 2.61
C GLN A 54 15.37 15.70 2.65
N ASP A 55 14.48 15.31 1.75
CA ASP A 55 13.17 15.93 1.63
C ASP A 55 12.10 15.21 2.47
N LEU A 56 12.07 13.88 2.42
CA LEU A 56 11.07 13.11 3.15
C LEU A 56 11.53 12.63 4.54
N GLY A 57 12.79 12.87 4.92
CA GLY A 57 13.35 12.45 6.21
C GLY A 57 13.45 10.92 6.39
N ILE A 58 13.38 10.14 5.30
CA ILE A 58 13.37 8.67 5.35
C ILE A 58 14.80 8.13 5.18
N PRO A 59 15.41 7.52 6.20
CA PRO A 59 16.71 6.88 6.06
C PRO A 59 16.60 5.61 5.23
N ILE A 60 17.40 5.50 4.18
CA ILE A 60 17.45 4.31 3.30
C ILE A 60 18.70 3.49 3.61
N ASN A 61 18.50 2.25 4.03
CA ASN A 61 19.59 1.33 4.37
C ASN A 61 20.05 0.49 3.17
N HIS A 62 19.12 0.11 2.30
CA HIS A 62 19.37 -0.73 1.13
C HIS A 62 18.62 -0.23 -0.11
N TYR A 63 19.16 -0.52 -1.28
CA TYR A 63 18.59 -0.16 -2.56
C TYR A 63 18.45 -1.40 -3.44
N VAL A 64 17.27 -1.52 -4.06
CA VAL A 64 16.97 -2.57 -5.04
C VAL A 64 16.32 -1.93 -6.26
N GLU A 65 16.88 -2.17 -7.43
CA GLU A 65 16.32 -1.77 -8.71
C GLU A 65 16.09 -2.97 -9.59
N ILE A 66 14.94 -3.04 -10.22
CA ILE A 66 14.59 -4.08 -11.18
C ILE A 66 14.20 -3.44 -12.51
N ASN A 67 14.87 -3.83 -13.58
CA ASN A 67 14.47 -3.46 -14.93
C ASN A 67 13.44 -4.44 -15.52
N PHE A 68 12.86 -4.13 -16.67
CA PHE A 68 11.80 -4.94 -17.26
C PHE A 68 12.23 -6.36 -17.62
N ASP A 69 13.47 -6.54 -18.04
CA ASP A 69 14.00 -7.88 -18.36
C ASP A 69 14.22 -8.70 -17.11
N GLY A 70 14.80 -8.08 -16.08
CA GLY A 70 14.96 -8.70 -14.76
C GLY A 70 13.63 -9.10 -14.15
N PHE A 71 12.63 -8.22 -14.23
CA PHE A 71 11.27 -8.51 -13.75
C PHE A 71 10.69 -9.75 -14.45
N ARG A 72 10.70 -9.80 -15.79
CA ARG A 72 10.18 -10.95 -16.54
C ARG A 72 10.88 -12.26 -16.15
N ARG A 73 12.22 -12.23 -16.13
CA ARG A 73 13.02 -13.42 -15.79
C ARG A 73 12.80 -13.88 -14.34
N SER A 74 12.60 -12.94 -13.41
CA SER A 74 12.30 -13.27 -12.02
C SER A 74 10.98 -14.04 -11.88
N ILE A 75 9.94 -13.62 -12.60
CA ILE A 75 8.65 -14.32 -12.64
C ILE A 75 8.80 -15.69 -13.29
N ASP A 76 9.48 -15.76 -14.44
CA ASP A 76 9.67 -17.02 -15.18
C ASP A 76 10.51 -18.02 -14.38
N ALA A 77 11.53 -17.56 -13.63
CA ALA A 77 12.35 -18.40 -12.75
C ALA A 77 11.52 -19.02 -11.60
N MET A 78 10.45 -18.38 -11.17
CA MET A 78 9.50 -18.95 -10.20
C MET A 78 8.46 -19.89 -10.82
N GLY A 79 8.50 -20.12 -12.13
CA GLY A 79 7.51 -20.90 -12.86
C GLY A 79 6.20 -20.13 -13.09
N GLY A 80 6.27 -18.82 -13.14
CA GLY A 80 5.10 -17.93 -13.26
C GLY A 80 4.39 -17.66 -11.94
N ILE A 81 3.34 -16.85 -12.01
CA ILE A 81 2.45 -16.54 -10.89
C ILE A 81 0.99 -16.80 -11.28
N ASN A 82 0.15 -17.04 -10.28
CA ASN A 82 -1.28 -17.23 -10.49
C ASN A 82 -2.02 -15.93 -10.16
N MET A 83 -2.81 -15.43 -11.11
CA MET A 83 -3.67 -14.25 -10.93
C MET A 83 -5.09 -14.55 -11.38
N SER A 84 -6.05 -13.99 -10.68
CA SER A 84 -7.47 -14.02 -11.02
C SER A 84 -7.83 -12.76 -11.80
N PHE A 85 -8.51 -12.93 -12.92
CA PHE A 85 -9.01 -11.85 -13.77
C PHE A 85 -10.54 -11.91 -13.79
N PRO A 86 -11.23 -10.98 -13.11
CA PRO A 86 -12.70 -10.97 -13.06
C PRO A 86 -13.34 -10.77 -14.43
N THR A 87 -12.69 -10.06 -15.32
CA THR A 87 -13.13 -9.80 -16.69
C THR A 87 -11.97 -9.84 -17.68
N ARG A 88 -12.26 -9.78 -18.96
CA ARG A 88 -11.23 -9.62 -19.99
C ARG A 88 -10.63 -8.23 -19.92
N LEU A 89 -9.28 -8.17 -20.00
CA LEU A 89 -8.51 -6.94 -19.90
C LEU A 89 -7.62 -6.78 -21.13
N ARG A 90 -7.41 -5.55 -21.55
CA ARG A 90 -6.42 -5.22 -22.58
C ARG A 90 -5.80 -3.85 -22.36
N ASP A 91 -4.59 -3.69 -22.81
CA ASP A 91 -3.89 -2.41 -22.92
C ASP A 91 -2.88 -2.51 -24.06
N THR A 92 -3.13 -1.77 -25.14
CA THR A 92 -2.29 -1.83 -26.36
C THR A 92 -0.89 -1.25 -26.13
N TYR A 93 -0.71 -0.33 -25.17
CA TYR A 93 0.59 0.27 -24.87
C TYR A 93 1.48 -0.65 -24.05
N SER A 94 0.93 -1.40 -23.10
CA SER A 94 1.68 -2.41 -22.34
C SER A 94 1.76 -3.77 -23.03
N GLY A 95 0.91 -4.01 -24.04
CA GLY A 95 0.75 -5.30 -24.70
C GLY A 95 -0.11 -6.28 -23.91
N LEU A 96 -0.85 -5.82 -22.90
CA LEU A 96 -1.75 -6.68 -22.13
C LEU A 96 -2.92 -7.16 -23.00
N ASN A 97 -3.20 -8.46 -22.95
CA ASN A 97 -4.37 -9.05 -23.61
C ASN A 97 -4.83 -10.30 -22.86
N ILE A 98 -5.71 -10.10 -21.88
CA ILE A 98 -6.34 -11.18 -21.12
C ILE A 98 -7.68 -11.51 -21.73
N THR A 99 -7.76 -12.64 -22.40
CA THR A 99 -8.95 -13.09 -23.13
C THR A 99 -9.85 -14.04 -22.33
N ARG A 100 -9.31 -14.67 -21.28
CA ARG A 100 -10.04 -15.58 -20.39
C ARG A 100 -10.17 -14.97 -19.00
N THR A 101 -11.28 -15.24 -18.34
CA THR A 101 -11.54 -14.82 -16.95
C THR A 101 -11.19 -15.93 -15.96
N GLY A 102 -11.17 -15.60 -14.68
CA GLY A 102 -10.86 -16.52 -13.60
C GLY A 102 -9.37 -16.63 -13.30
N CYS A 103 -9.04 -17.60 -12.44
CA CYS A 103 -7.67 -17.86 -12.04
C CYS A 103 -6.87 -18.51 -13.17
N GLN A 104 -5.73 -17.94 -13.47
CA GLN A 104 -4.82 -18.48 -14.51
C GLN A 104 -3.35 -18.21 -14.16
N ALA A 105 -2.50 -19.14 -14.58
CA ALA A 105 -1.05 -18.95 -14.51
C ALA A 105 -0.61 -17.97 -15.59
N ILE A 106 0.16 -16.95 -15.23
CA ILE A 106 0.75 -15.98 -16.15
C ILE A 106 2.28 -16.02 -16.06
N ASN A 107 2.93 -15.81 -17.20
CA ASN A 107 4.40 -15.73 -17.32
C ASN A 107 4.87 -14.29 -17.07
N GLY A 108 6.20 -14.10 -17.06
CA GLY A 108 6.81 -12.80 -16.81
C GLY A 108 6.43 -11.72 -17.82
N ALA A 109 6.19 -12.08 -19.08
CA ALA A 109 5.77 -11.11 -20.09
C ALA A 109 4.36 -10.58 -19.81
N THR A 110 3.42 -11.47 -19.51
CA THR A 110 2.04 -11.11 -19.15
C THR A 110 2.01 -10.33 -17.81
N ALA A 111 2.78 -10.77 -16.81
CA ALA A 111 2.91 -10.07 -15.54
C ALA A 111 3.42 -8.63 -15.72
N LEU A 112 4.46 -8.45 -16.54
CA LEU A 112 4.98 -7.13 -16.88
C LEU A 112 3.94 -6.26 -17.59
N ALA A 113 3.16 -6.84 -18.50
CA ALA A 113 2.09 -6.11 -19.16
C ALA A 113 1.00 -5.63 -18.19
N VAL A 114 0.65 -6.44 -17.17
CA VAL A 114 -0.31 -6.07 -16.11
C VAL A 114 0.17 -4.87 -15.30
N VAL A 115 1.42 -4.92 -14.78
CA VAL A 115 1.95 -3.84 -13.92
C VAL A 115 2.27 -2.55 -14.71
N ARG A 116 2.42 -2.63 -16.02
CA ARG A 116 2.65 -1.47 -16.89
C ARG A 116 1.38 -0.86 -17.48
N ALA A 117 0.23 -1.53 -17.34
CA ALA A 117 -1.01 -1.09 -17.98
C ALA A 117 -1.50 0.24 -17.37
N ARG A 118 -1.40 1.33 -18.12
CA ARG A 118 -1.89 2.68 -17.77
C ARG A 118 -3.15 3.06 -18.53
N HIS A 119 -3.37 2.44 -19.70
CA HIS A 119 -4.52 2.63 -20.57
C HIS A 119 -5.34 1.35 -20.59
N LEU A 120 -5.56 0.80 -19.38
CA LEU A 120 -6.29 -0.44 -19.21
C LEU A 120 -7.72 -0.29 -19.69
N GLN A 121 -8.15 -1.23 -20.51
CA GLN A 121 -9.55 -1.41 -20.87
C GLN A 121 -10.05 -2.72 -20.30
N TYR A 122 -11.25 -2.69 -19.73
CA TYR A 122 -11.96 -3.87 -19.25
C TYR A 122 -13.24 -4.10 -20.04
N TYR A 123 -13.61 -5.38 -20.18
CA TYR A 123 -14.80 -5.75 -20.93
C TYR A 123 -16.01 -5.88 -20.01
N SER A 124 -17.06 -5.10 -20.26
CA SER A 124 -18.29 -5.12 -19.49
C SER A 124 -19.50 -4.83 -20.39
N ASN A 125 -20.60 -5.57 -20.19
CA ASN A 125 -21.85 -5.37 -20.92
C ASN A 125 -21.68 -5.31 -22.45
N GLY A 126 -20.87 -6.20 -23.01
CA GLY A 126 -20.70 -6.31 -24.47
C GLY A 126 -19.73 -5.32 -25.09
N ARG A 127 -19.07 -4.45 -24.33
CA ARG A 127 -18.16 -3.40 -24.82
C ARG A 127 -16.90 -3.29 -23.97
N TRP A 128 -15.87 -2.70 -24.56
CA TRP A 128 -14.66 -2.30 -23.87
C TRP A 128 -14.85 -0.91 -23.24
N LEU A 129 -14.50 -0.78 -21.98
CA LEU A 129 -14.54 0.46 -21.20
C LEU A 129 -13.14 0.77 -20.71
N ASP A 130 -12.78 2.04 -20.68
CA ASP A 130 -11.50 2.49 -20.13
C ASP A 130 -11.51 2.44 -18.61
N ASP A 131 -10.38 2.05 -18.02
CA ASP A 131 -10.13 2.24 -16.58
C ASP A 131 -10.11 3.75 -16.30
N PRO A 132 -11.07 4.29 -15.52
CA PRO A 132 -11.14 5.73 -15.25
C PRO A 132 -9.94 6.24 -14.47
N LEU A 133 -9.09 5.36 -13.94
CA LEU A 133 -8.07 5.66 -12.97
C LEU A 133 -6.67 5.70 -13.55
N SER A 134 -6.49 5.21 -14.78
CA SER A 134 -5.23 5.32 -15.51
C SER A 134 -3.99 4.93 -14.66
N ASP A 135 -3.15 5.90 -14.30
CA ASP A 135 -1.91 5.64 -13.54
C ASP A 135 -2.17 5.18 -12.09
N LEU A 136 -3.21 5.69 -11.46
CA LEU A 136 -3.59 5.25 -10.11
C LEU A 136 -4.07 3.80 -10.09
N GLY A 137 -4.82 3.38 -11.11
CA GLY A 137 -5.16 1.97 -11.31
C GLY A 137 -3.92 1.08 -11.43
N ARG A 138 -2.85 1.60 -12.04
CA ARG A 138 -1.56 0.90 -12.09
C ARG A 138 -0.96 0.71 -10.70
N ILE A 139 -0.92 1.73 -9.85
CA ILE A 139 -0.37 1.63 -8.48
C ILE A 139 -1.07 0.51 -7.69
N ARG A 140 -2.42 0.42 -7.77
CA ARG A 140 -3.16 -0.67 -7.13
C ARG A 140 -2.73 -2.05 -7.65
N ARG A 141 -2.60 -2.17 -8.98
CA ARG A 141 -2.16 -3.43 -9.59
C ARG A 141 -0.73 -3.79 -9.18
N ASP A 142 0.15 -2.82 -9.03
CA ASP A 142 1.52 -3.01 -8.55
C ASP A 142 1.52 -3.56 -7.12
N HIS A 143 0.69 -3.03 -6.22
CA HIS A 143 0.52 -3.54 -4.86
C HIS A 143 -0.01 -4.98 -4.85
N THR A 144 -1.11 -5.22 -5.56
CA THR A 144 -1.70 -6.57 -5.69
C THR A 144 -0.69 -7.56 -6.25
N PHE A 145 0.04 -7.15 -7.28
CA PHE A 145 1.09 -7.96 -7.89
C PHE A 145 2.20 -8.29 -6.88
N LEU A 146 2.68 -7.31 -6.13
CA LEU A 146 3.74 -7.50 -5.13
C LEU A 146 3.33 -8.54 -4.07
N ARG A 147 2.10 -8.48 -3.57
CA ARG A 147 1.57 -9.47 -2.63
C ARG A 147 1.56 -10.87 -3.22
N ILE A 148 1.04 -11.02 -4.44
CA ILE A 148 1.01 -12.32 -5.15
C ILE A 148 2.43 -12.83 -5.38
N PHE A 149 3.35 -11.95 -5.79
CA PHE A 149 4.75 -12.29 -6.02
C PHE A 149 5.42 -12.80 -4.73
N VAL A 150 5.31 -12.06 -3.63
CA VAL A 150 5.91 -12.44 -2.34
C VAL A 150 5.29 -13.73 -1.80
N THR A 151 3.97 -13.90 -1.93
CA THR A 151 3.28 -15.14 -1.54
C THR A 151 3.81 -16.34 -2.35
N ARG A 152 4.00 -16.16 -3.65
CA ARG A 152 4.56 -17.21 -4.52
C ARG A 152 6.01 -17.52 -4.18
N ALA A 153 6.83 -16.49 -3.94
CA ALA A 153 8.22 -16.65 -3.52
C ALA A 153 8.32 -17.42 -2.19
N LYS A 154 7.47 -17.08 -1.21
CA LYS A 154 7.39 -17.78 0.07
C LYS A 154 7.01 -19.26 -0.09
N ALA A 155 6.10 -19.59 -0.98
CA ALA A 155 5.69 -20.99 -1.23
C ALA A 155 6.85 -21.86 -1.77
N GLN A 156 7.86 -21.26 -2.39
CA GLN A 156 9.04 -22.00 -2.88
C GLN A 156 10.08 -22.34 -1.80
N VAL A 157 9.89 -21.80 -0.60
CA VAL A 157 10.89 -21.74 0.47
C VAL A 157 10.95 -22.98 1.36
N SER A 158 10.04 -23.92 1.23
CA SER A 158 10.05 -25.16 2.01
C SER A 158 11.35 -26.00 1.85
N ASN A 159 12.13 -25.70 0.82
CA ASN A 159 13.42 -26.34 0.57
C ASN A 159 14.57 -25.30 0.58
N PRO A 160 15.51 -25.36 1.56
CA PRO A 160 16.60 -24.39 1.69
C PRO A 160 17.51 -24.29 0.45
N LEU A 161 17.71 -25.39 -0.27
CA LEU A 161 18.53 -25.41 -1.49
C LEU A 161 17.82 -24.66 -2.64
N ARG A 162 16.50 -24.84 -2.76
CA ARG A 162 15.70 -24.10 -3.74
C ARG A 162 15.64 -22.63 -3.43
N LEU A 163 15.51 -22.27 -2.15
CA LEU A 163 15.53 -20.87 -1.71
C LEU A 163 16.84 -20.19 -2.10
N ASN A 164 17.98 -20.80 -1.78
CA ASN A 164 19.29 -20.24 -2.11
C ASN A 164 19.46 -20.06 -3.64
N ALA A 165 19.03 -21.05 -4.41
CA ALA A 165 19.06 -20.98 -5.88
C ALA A 165 18.12 -19.87 -6.41
N LEU A 166 16.91 -19.72 -5.82
CA LEU A 166 15.97 -18.67 -6.19
C LEU A 166 16.53 -17.29 -5.89
N ILE A 167 17.06 -17.07 -4.69
CA ILE A 167 17.65 -15.78 -4.29
C ILE A 167 18.84 -15.46 -5.23
N GLY A 168 19.72 -16.40 -5.50
CA GLY A 168 20.82 -16.20 -6.44
C GLY A 168 20.33 -15.87 -7.86
N ALA A 169 19.30 -16.56 -8.34
CA ALA A 169 18.68 -16.28 -9.63
C ALA A 169 18.04 -14.89 -9.68
N LEU A 170 17.37 -14.47 -8.61
CA LEU A 170 16.74 -13.13 -8.51
C LEU A 170 17.81 -12.03 -8.45
N LEU A 171 18.85 -12.18 -7.63
CA LEU A 171 19.93 -11.21 -7.53
C LEU A 171 20.64 -10.94 -8.86
N ASN A 172 20.72 -11.93 -9.73
CA ASN A 172 21.26 -11.76 -11.08
C ASN A 172 20.36 -10.97 -12.03
N GLN A 173 19.12 -10.67 -11.62
CA GLN A 173 18.13 -9.96 -12.42
C GLN A 173 17.83 -8.55 -11.91
N VAL A 174 18.40 -8.17 -10.77
CA VAL A 174 18.19 -6.88 -10.11
C VAL A 174 19.53 -6.19 -9.85
N THR A 175 19.51 -4.87 -9.78
CA THR A 175 20.63 -4.09 -9.26
C THR A 175 20.41 -3.87 -7.77
N VAL A 176 21.38 -4.22 -6.96
CA VAL A 176 21.34 -4.08 -5.50
C VAL A 176 22.57 -3.34 -5.00
N ASP A 177 22.47 -2.72 -3.83
CA ASP A 177 23.64 -2.17 -3.14
C ASP A 177 24.58 -3.30 -2.65
N SER A 178 25.81 -2.95 -2.32
CA SER A 178 26.85 -3.91 -1.89
C SER A 178 26.53 -4.63 -0.57
N GLY A 179 25.61 -4.10 0.25
CA GLY A 179 25.16 -4.71 1.50
C GLY A 179 24.14 -5.82 1.31
N LEU A 180 23.42 -5.84 0.18
CA LEU A 180 22.42 -6.86 -0.12
C LEU A 180 23.03 -8.04 -0.89
N ASN A 181 23.69 -8.91 -0.16
CA ASN A 181 24.19 -10.18 -0.69
C ASN A 181 23.25 -11.36 -0.34
N VAL A 182 23.53 -12.54 -0.91
CA VAL A 182 22.71 -13.75 -0.68
C VAL A 182 22.55 -14.08 0.81
N THR A 183 23.61 -13.93 1.60
CA THR A 183 23.60 -14.23 3.04
C THR A 183 22.64 -13.29 3.78
N ASN A 184 22.77 -11.98 3.54
CA ASN A 184 21.94 -10.99 4.20
C ASN A 184 20.47 -11.12 3.79
N LEU A 185 20.18 -11.45 2.53
CA LEU A 185 18.82 -11.72 2.08
C LEU A 185 18.23 -12.99 2.70
N LEU A 186 19.03 -14.04 2.86
CA LEU A 186 18.60 -15.25 3.57
C LEU A 186 18.27 -14.96 5.03
N ASP A 187 19.05 -14.12 5.69
CA ASP A 187 18.82 -13.74 7.09
C ASP A 187 17.58 -12.86 7.24
N LEU A 188 17.38 -11.89 6.35
CA LEU A 188 16.13 -11.14 6.27
C LEU A 188 14.93 -12.06 6.06
N PHE A 189 15.06 -12.99 5.10
CA PHE A 189 14.01 -13.96 4.83
C PHE A 189 13.68 -14.84 6.05
N ARG A 190 14.67 -15.32 6.78
CA ARG A 190 14.47 -16.14 8.00
C ARG A 190 13.76 -15.33 9.09
N ARG A 191 14.12 -14.06 9.27
CA ARG A 191 13.49 -13.18 10.28
C ARG A 191 12.03 -12.93 9.95
N PHE A 192 11.70 -12.67 8.69
CA PHE A 192 10.36 -12.32 8.24
C PHE A 192 9.58 -13.48 7.61
N ARG A 193 10.01 -14.74 7.83
CA ARG A 193 9.38 -15.93 7.23
C ARG A 193 7.90 -16.09 7.60
N HIS A 194 7.50 -15.60 8.77
CA HIS A 194 6.11 -15.69 9.25
C HIS A 194 5.25 -14.48 8.84
N LEU A 195 5.85 -13.45 8.30
CA LEU A 195 5.11 -12.30 7.79
C LEU A 195 4.13 -12.75 6.70
N ASP A 196 2.85 -12.45 6.88
CA ASP A 196 1.86 -12.65 5.80
C ASP A 196 1.88 -11.42 4.88
N PRO A 197 2.23 -11.56 3.59
CA PRO A 197 2.24 -10.45 2.65
C PRO A 197 0.88 -9.75 2.50
N ASN A 198 -0.23 -10.47 2.78
CA ASN A 198 -1.57 -9.90 2.68
C ASN A 198 -1.89 -8.97 3.85
N THR A 199 -1.16 -9.07 4.96
CA THR A 199 -1.34 -8.21 6.13
C THR A 199 -0.31 -7.09 6.23
N VAL A 200 0.61 -6.99 5.27
CA VAL A 200 1.59 -5.89 5.23
C VAL A 200 0.88 -4.60 4.93
N PRO A 201 0.99 -3.62 5.84
CA PRO A 201 0.48 -2.29 5.59
C PRO A 201 1.11 -1.65 4.35
N GLU A 202 0.27 -1.13 3.48
CA GLU A 202 0.69 -0.38 2.31
C GLU A 202 0.15 1.04 2.40
N THR A 203 1.04 1.99 2.16
CA THR A 203 0.72 3.42 2.27
C THR A 203 1.26 4.13 1.04
N THR A 204 0.51 5.07 0.44
CA THR A 204 0.99 5.95 -0.62
C THR A 204 1.13 7.36 -0.06
N LEU A 205 2.17 8.10 -0.36
CA LEU A 205 2.36 9.47 0.10
C LEU A 205 1.22 10.37 -0.40
N PRO A 206 0.58 11.20 0.47
CA PRO A 206 -0.48 12.09 0.05
C PRO A 206 0.04 13.17 -0.90
N ILE A 207 -0.68 13.40 -1.99
CA ILE A 207 -0.30 14.37 -3.01
C ILE A 207 -1.48 15.22 -3.47
N THR A 208 -1.16 16.37 -4.03
CA THR A 208 -2.08 17.17 -4.83
C THR A 208 -1.54 17.26 -6.26
N VAL A 209 -2.33 16.80 -7.22
CA VAL A 209 -1.94 16.89 -8.63
C VAL A 209 -2.04 18.33 -9.11
N VAL A 210 -0.94 18.89 -9.62
CA VAL A 210 -0.88 20.19 -10.27
C VAL A 210 -0.56 20.00 -11.75
N ARG A 211 -1.47 20.45 -12.61
CA ARG A 211 -1.34 20.28 -14.05
C ARG A 211 -0.51 21.39 -14.67
N SER A 212 0.27 21.03 -15.70
CA SER A 212 1.08 21.98 -16.48
C SER A 212 1.94 22.89 -15.61
N TYR A 213 2.61 22.31 -14.61
CA TYR A 213 3.41 23.04 -13.63
C TYR A 213 4.69 23.63 -14.23
N HIS A 214 4.98 24.88 -13.82
CA HIS A 214 6.18 25.61 -14.21
C HIS A 214 6.93 26.09 -12.98
N PHE A 215 8.23 25.90 -12.94
CA PHE A 215 9.09 26.33 -11.86
C PHE A 215 10.47 26.73 -12.38
N GLY A 216 11.05 27.84 -11.89
CA GLY A 216 12.40 28.26 -12.25
C GLY A 216 12.66 28.48 -13.75
N GLY A 217 11.61 28.79 -14.53
CA GLY A 217 11.69 28.90 -15.99
C GLY A 217 11.56 27.56 -16.74
N GLY A 218 11.46 26.43 -16.06
CA GLY A 218 11.22 25.10 -16.63
C GLY A 218 9.74 24.72 -16.66
N ALA A 219 9.35 23.88 -17.64
CA ALA A 219 8.03 23.27 -17.74
C ALA A 219 8.13 21.78 -17.35
N TYR A 220 7.36 21.35 -16.35
CA TYR A 220 7.44 19.99 -15.79
C TYR A 220 6.23 19.11 -16.12
N GLY A 221 5.24 19.67 -16.85
CA GLY A 221 3.98 18.99 -17.12
C GLY A 221 3.14 18.82 -15.85
N ASP A 222 2.43 17.73 -15.74
CA ASP A 222 1.67 17.42 -14.52
C ASP A 222 2.64 16.89 -13.45
N VAL A 223 2.50 17.40 -12.21
CA VAL A 223 3.32 17.04 -11.06
C VAL A 223 2.45 16.73 -9.86
N ASP A 224 3.00 15.94 -8.96
CA ASP A 224 2.41 15.60 -7.67
C ASP A 224 3.08 16.46 -6.59
N MET A 225 2.33 17.38 -5.98
CA MET A 225 2.84 18.20 -4.88
C MET A 225 2.61 17.52 -3.54
N PRO A 226 3.59 17.51 -2.63
CA PRO A 226 3.40 16.99 -1.28
C PRO A 226 2.32 17.78 -0.53
N VAL A 227 1.65 17.16 0.44
CA VAL A 227 0.58 17.77 1.25
C VAL A 227 1.05 17.90 2.68
N GLU A 228 1.71 19.02 2.96
CA GLU A 228 2.20 19.35 4.31
C GLU A 228 1.07 19.78 5.26
N PRO A 229 1.06 19.37 6.53
CA PRO A 229 2.01 18.45 7.21
C PRO A 229 1.57 16.98 7.14
N LEU A 230 0.61 16.63 6.30
CA LEU A 230 -0.01 15.31 6.24
C LEU A 230 0.95 14.22 5.76
N ASP A 231 1.80 14.55 4.80
CA ASP A 231 2.83 13.65 4.29
C ASP A 231 3.81 13.21 5.39
N HIS A 232 4.30 14.14 6.23
CA HIS A 232 5.13 13.81 7.39
C HIS A 232 4.37 12.98 8.44
N GLN A 233 3.08 13.24 8.67
CA GLN A 233 2.28 12.41 9.56
C GLN A 233 2.16 10.97 9.04
N VAL A 234 1.95 10.82 7.74
CA VAL A 234 1.88 9.52 7.08
C VAL A 234 3.23 8.80 7.14
N ILE A 235 4.34 9.49 6.88
CA ILE A 235 5.69 8.92 6.97
C ILE A 235 5.98 8.45 8.40
N ASN A 236 5.71 9.28 9.42
CA ASN A 236 5.92 8.93 10.82
C ASN A 236 5.12 7.69 11.20
N ALA A 237 3.88 7.66 10.77
CA ALA A 237 2.99 6.58 11.02
C ALA A 237 3.45 5.27 10.32
N TRP A 238 3.86 5.35 9.05
CA TRP A 238 4.46 4.23 8.33
C TRP A 238 5.74 3.71 9.00
N ALA A 239 6.57 4.60 9.52
CA ALA A 239 7.78 4.25 10.26
C ALA A 239 7.51 3.70 11.67
N GLY A 240 6.26 3.55 12.08
CA GLY A 240 5.89 3.08 13.42
C GLY A 240 6.13 4.11 14.54
N GLN A 241 6.34 5.38 14.19
CA GLN A 241 6.49 6.45 15.15
C GLN A 241 5.12 6.96 15.62
N SER A 242 4.88 7.01 16.91
CA SER A 242 3.61 7.40 17.50
C SER A 242 3.28 8.86 17.21
N GLY A 243 2.07 9.13 16.77
CA GLY A 243 1.62 10.50 16.50
C GLY A 243 0.29 10.60 15.79
N LEU A 244 -0.50 9.54 15.73
CA LEU A 244 -1.87 9.65 15.22
C LEU A 244 -2.68 10.53 16.18
N VAL A 245 -3.13 11.65 15.66
CA VAL A 245 -3.94 12.62 16.39
C VAL A 245 -5.25 11.98 16.79
N THR A 246 -5.51 11.87 18.08
CA THR A 246 -6.87 11.64 18.58
C THR A 246 -7.72 12.85 18.23
N VAL A 247 -8.58 12.71 17.24
CA VAL A 247 -9.48 13.78 16.80
C VAL A 247 -10.88 13.51 17.36
N PRO A 248 -11.42 14.37 18.22
CA PRO A 248 -12.85 14.44 18.49
C PRO A 248 -13.48 15.60 17.68
N PRO A 249 -14.78 15.52 17.33
CA PRO A 249 -15.70 14.42 17.47
C PRO A 249 -15.61 13.48 16.27
N THR A 250 -15.78 12.18 16.52
CA THR A 250 -15.77 11.16 15.46
C THR A 250 -17.05 11.28 14.63
N PRO A 251 -16.96 11.54 13.32
CA PRO A 251 -18.14 11.56 12.48
C PRO A 251 -18.80 10.18 12.43
N PRO A 252 -20.09 10.10 12.10
CA PRO A 252 -20.77 8.83 11.97
C PRO A 252 -20.13 7.97 10.86
N VAL A 253 -20.05 6.66 11.12
CA VAL A 253 -19.44 5.67 10.23
C VAL A 253 -20.53 4.78 9.62
N ARG A 254 -20.60 4.71 8.30
CA ARG A 254 -21.36 3.71 7.55
C ARG A 254 -20.46 2.55 7.23
N ILE A 255 -20.93 1.32 7.38
CA ILE A 255 -20.13 0.13 7.13
C ILE A 255 -20.77 -0.67 6.01
N VAL A 256 -20.02 -0.90 4.93
CA VAL A 256 -20.43 -1.70 3.78
C VAL A 256 -19.60 -2.97 3.75
N ASN A 257 -20.23 -4.12 3.93
CA ASN A 257 -19.55 -5.39 3.87
C ASN A 257 -19.26 -5.80 2.42
N LEU A 258 -18.00 -5.79 2.05
CA LEU A 258 -17.48 -6.28 0.77
C LEU A 258 -16.54 -7.49 0.96
N SER A 259 -16.37 -7.97 2.20
CA SER A 259 -15.46 -9.06 2.56
C SER A 259 -15.92 -10.43 2.06
N GLY A 260 -17.21 -10.57 1.75
CA GLY A 260 -17.81 -11.89 1.52
C GLY A 260 -18.05 -12.71 2.79
N ILE A 261 -17.68 -12.20 3.97
CA ILE A 261 -17.87 -12.87 5.26
C ILE A 261 -19.20 -12.42 5.88
N SER A 262 -20.08 -13.37 6.22
CA SER A 262 -21.37 -13.05 6.83
C SER A 262 -21.21 -12.36 8.17
N HIS A 263 -22.05 -11.35 8.44
CA HIS A 263 -22.07 -10.58 9.70
C HIS A 263 -20.83 -9.76 10.06
N ASP A 264 -19.86 -9.65 9.16
CA ASP A 264 -18.59 -8.94 9.41
C ASP A 264 -18.83 -7.45 9.73
N ALA A 265 -19.69 -6.76 8.95
CA ALA A 265 -20.03 -5.36 9.20
C ALA A 265 -20.66 -5.11 10.58
N ALA A 266 -21.49 -6.01 11.07
CA ALA A 266 -22.12 -5.89 12.39
C ALA A 266 -21.08 -6.09 13.51
N SER A 267 -20.17 -7.06 13.34
CA SER A 267 -19.08 -7.32 14.27
C SER A 267 -18.14 -6.12 14.38
N VAL A 268 -17.66 -5.62 13.24
CA VAL A 268 -16.79 -4.44 13.18
C VAL A 268 -17.50 -3.21 13.74
N GLY A 269 -18.78 -3.02 13.41
CA GLY A 269 -19.58 -1.91 13.94
C GLY A 269 -19.68 -1.92 15.46
N THR A 270 -19.91 -3.10 16.07
CA THR A 270 -19.96 -3.25 17.53
C THR A 270 -18.61 -2.91 18.17
N GLN A 271 -17.52 -3.35 17.56
CA GLN A 271 -16.16 -3.07 18.05
C GLN A 271 -15.84 -1.57 17.94
N LEU A 272 -16.15 -0.90 16.80
CA LEU A 272 -15.94 0.53 16.63
C LEU A 272 -16.82 1.37 17.59
N ALA A 273 -18.04 0.93 17.88
CA ALA A 273 -18.89 1.60 18.86
C ALA A 273 -18.27 1.60 20.27
N SER A 274 -17.47 0.60 20.62
CA SER A 274 -16.74 0.56 21.90
C SER A 274 -15.64 1.63 22.01
N TYR A 275 -15.19 2.19 20.87
CA TYR A 275 -14.29 3.35 20.79
C TYR A 275 -15.03 4.69 20.70
N GLY A 276 -16.37 4.67 20.80
CA GLY A 276 -17.19 5.89 20.77
C GLY A 276 -17.61 6.33 19.36
N TYR A 277 -17.41 5.50 18.33
CA TYR A 277 -17.93 5.78 17.00
C TYR A 277 -19.43 5.57 16.93
N THR A 278 -20.13 6.52 16.32
CA THR A 278 -21.55 6.35 15.98
C THR A 278 -21.66 5.59 14.67
N ILE A 279 -22.29 4.42 14.71
CA ILE A 279 -22.52 3.61 13.51
C ILE A 279 -23.83 4.05 12.85
N ALA A 280 -23.71 4.75 11.71
CA ALA A 280 -24.87 5.29 10.97
C ALA A 280 -25.68 4.21 10.24
N GLY A 281 -25.08 3.04 10.04
CA GLY A 281 -25.73 1.88 9.43
C GLY A 281 -24.73 0.87 8.92
N THR A 282 -25.22 -0.35 8.68
CA THR A 282 -24.48 -1.45 8.07
C THR A 282 -25.24 -1.96 6.85
N SER A 283 -24.52 -2.30 5.80
CA SER A 283 -25.08 -2.87 4.58
C SER A 283 -24.12 -3.91 3.98
N THR A 284 -24.63 -4.73 3.07
CA THR A 284 -23.80 -5.62 2.25
C THR A 284 -23.84 -5.10 0.82
N GLY A 285 -22.68 -4.79 0.29
CA GLY A 285 -22.54 -4.36 -1.11
C GLY A 285 -22.51 -5.53 -2.08
N PRO A 286 -22.68 -5.26 -3.37
CA PRO A 286 -22.48 -6.27 -4.40
C PRO A 286 -21.01 -6.71 -4.38
N VAL A 287 -20.78 -7.99 -4.16
CA VAL A 287 -19.44 -8.59 -4.10
C VAL A 287 -19.14 -9.29 -5.42
N PRO A 288 -18.43 -8.65 -6.34
CA PRO A 288 -17.76 -9.39 -7.40
C PRO A 288 -16.35 -9.77 -6.89
N GLY A 289 -16.25 -10.93 -6.26
CA GLY A 289 -15.03 -11.34 -5.60
C GLY A 289 -14.81 -10.64 -4.24
N ALA A 290 -14.49 -11.40 -3.20
CA ALA A 290 -14.18 -10.83 -1.89
C ALA A 290 -12.97 -9.91 -2.03
N THR A 291 -13.13 -8.63 -1.69
CA THR A 291 -11.99 -7.72 -1.62
C THR A 291 -11.20 -8.04 -0.36
N THR A 292 -9.88 -8.11 -0.48
CA THR A 292 -9.01 -8.28 0.70
C THR A 292 -8.84 -6.98 1.45
N GLU A 293 -8.94 -5.85 0.76
CA GLU A 293 -8.67 -4.52 1.27
C GLU A 293 -9.94 -3.83 1.80
N THR A 294 -9.79 -3.22 2.98
CA THR A 294 -10.78 -2.32 3.56
C THR A 294 -10.50 -0.89 3.12
N VAL A 295 -11.52 -0.13 2.76
CA VAL A 295 -11.38 1.27 2.33
C VAL A 295 -12.16 2.18 3.27
N ILE A 296 -11.47 3.17 3.85
CA ILE A 296 -12.10 4.29 4.56
C ILE A 296 -12.37 5.40 3.55
N ARG A 297 -13.63 5.60 3.15
CA ARG A 297 -14.02 6.74 2.32
C ARG A 297 -14.43 7.91 3.19
N TYR A 298 -14.00 9.12 2.81
CA TYR A 298 -14.23 10.34 3.58
C TYR A 298 -14.46 11.55 2.66
N GLN A 299 -15.19 12.54 3.14
CA GLN A 299 -15.38 13.80 2.43
C GLN A 299 -14.02 14.49 2.21
N PRO A 300 -13.70 15.01 1.00
CA PRO A 300 -12.52 15.82 0.78
C PRO A 300 -12.39 16.95 1.83
N GLY A 301 -11.23 17.05 2.48
CA GLY A 301 -10.98 17.96 3.61
C GLY A 301 -11.21 17.35 4.99
N SER A 302 -11.83 16.17 5.11
CA SER A 302 -12.07 15.48 6.40
C SER A 302 -11.05 14.35 6.68
N VAL A 303 -9.85 14.47 6.16
CA VAL A 303 -8.80 13.44 6.28
C VAL A 303 -8.44 13.10 7.72
N ALA A 304 -8.47 14.09 8.62
CA ALA A 304 -8.16 13.88 10.05
C ALA A 304 -9.13 12.88 10.71
N ALA A 305 -10.41 12.91 10.35
CA ALA A 305 -11.40 11.96 10.84
C ALA A 305 -11.12 10.54 10.33
N ALA A 306 -10.74 10.40 9.06
CA ALA A 306 -10.38 9.12 8.47
C ALA A 306 -9.10 8.53 9.10
N LEU A 307 -8.09 9.38 9.40
CA LEU A 307 -6.89 8.99 10.15
C LEU A 307 -7.22 8.52 11.56
N GLY A 308 -8.17 9.19 12.24
CA GLY A 308 -8.65 8.75 13.55
C GLY A 308 -9.25 7.34 13.50
N LEU A 309 -10.09 7.06 12.51
CA LEU A 309 -10.66 5.72 12.30
C LEU A 309 -9.56 4.70 11.95
N LEU A 310 -8.63 5.07 11.07
CA LEU A 310 -7.51 4.22 10.68
C LEU A 310 -6.70 3.75 11.89
N GLY A 311 -6.49 4.61 12.89
CA GLY A 311 -5.75 4.28 14.12
C GLY A 311 -6.38 3.16 14.95
N HIS A 312 -7.64 2.81 14.72
CA HIS A 312 -8.34 1.71 15.39
C HIS A 312 -8.46 0.46 14.53
N LEU A 313 -7.93 0.45 13.32
CA LEU A 313 -8.02 -0.67 12.39
C LEU A 313 -6.65 -1.31 12.16
N SER A 314 -6.65 -2.60 11.85
CA SER A 314 -5.47 -3.34 11.40
C SER A 314 -5.81 -4.26 10.23
N GLY A 315 -4.80 -4.67 9.48
CA GLY A 315 -4.96 -5.43 8.25
C GLY A 315 -4.75 -4.57 6.99
N ALA A 316 -5.29 -4.97 5.86
CA ALA A 316 -5.17 -4.23 4.60
C ALA A 316 -6.21 -3.10 4.54
N VAL A 317 -5.89 -1.92 5.06
CA VAL A 317 -6.80 -0.75 5.10
C VAL A 317 -6.29 0.37 4.21
N MET A 318 -7.16 0.99 3.44
CA MET A 318 -6.90 2.11 2.55
C MET A 318 -7.77 3.31 2.94
N MET A 319 -7.31 4.52 2.69
CA MET A 319 -8.12 5.73 2.81
C MET A 319 -8.35 6.36 1.43
N ALA A 320 -9.57 6.80 1.15
CA ALA A 320 -9.90 7.43 -0.13
C ALA A 320 -10.85 8.62 0.05
N PRO A 321 -10.50 9.83 -0.43
CA PRO A 321 -11.45 10.93 -0.48
C PRO A 321 -12.57 10.60 -1.48
N ASP A 322 -13.81 10.84 -1.05
CA ASP A 322 -15.00 10.61 -1.85
C ASP A 322 -15.84 11.91 -1.92
N PRO A 323 -15.85 12.59 -3.07
CA PRO A 323 -16.60 13.84 -3.22
C PRO A 323 -18.12 13.65 -3.17
N THR A 324 -18.62 12.43 -3.21
CA THR A 324 -20.04 12.14 -3.07
C THR A 324 -20.51 12.17 -1.61
N ILE A 325 -19.57 12.07 -0.67
CA ILE A 325 -19.84 12.24 0.76
C ILE A 325 -19.85 13.75 1.06
N THR A 326 -21.00 14.29 1.44
CA THR A 326 -21.19 15.72 1.69
C THR A 326 -21.64 16.03 3.11
N ASP A 327 -21.95 15.01 3.90
CA ASP A 327 -22.46 15.10 5.27
C ASP A 327 -21.36 14.94 6.35
N GLY A 328 -20.11 14.88 5.94
CA GLY A 328 -18.97 14.68 6.83
C GLY A 328 -18.84 13.27 7.42
N SER A 329 -19.73 12.34 7.06
CA SER A 329 -19.64 10.94 7.50
C SER A 329 -18.43 10.23 6.91
N LEU A 330 -18.05 9.12 7.55
CA LEU A 330 -17.10 8.15 6.98
C LEU A 330 -17.87 6.96 6.42
N THR A 331 -17.37 6.38 5.35
CA THR A 331 -17.84 5.08 4.87
C THR A 331 -16.69 4.07 4.95
N LEU A 332 -16.93 2.95 5.61
CA LEU A 332 -15.97 1.86 5.76
C LEU A 332 -16.41 0.70 4.87
N ASP A 333 -15.76 0.55 3.72
CA ASP A 333 -15.95 -0.59 2.83
C ASP A 333 -15.05 -1.74 3.33
N LEU A 334 -15.64 -2.75 3.96
CA LEU A 334 -14.90 -3.84 4.58
C LEU A 334 -14.36 -4.84 3.57
N GLY A 335 -13.05 -5.04 3.61
CA GLY A 335 -12.39 -6.19 2.99
C GLY A 335 -12.26 -7.38 3.94
N SER A 336 -11.78 -8.51 3.43
CA SER A 336 -11.65 -9.76 4.22
C SER A 336 -10.45 -9.79 5.18
N VAL A 337 -9.51 -8.84 5.07
CA VAL A 337 -8.32 -8.75 5.93
C VAL A 337 -8.40 -7.49 6.78
N ILE A 338 -9.20 -7.54 7.83
CA ILE A 338 -9.36 -6.45 8.78
C ILE A 338 -9.46 -6.98 10.21
N ALA A 339 -8.94 -6.22 11.17
CA ALA A 339 -9.24 -6.37 12.58
C ALA A 339 -9.39 -4.99 13.22
N VAL A 340 -10.25 -4.89 14.22
CA VAL A 340 -10.35 -3.70 15.07
C VAL A 340 -9.48 -3.92 16.29
N ALA A 341 -8.60 -2.97 16.62
CA ALA A 341 -7.75 -3.04 17.80
C ALA A 341 -8.65 -3.16 19.05
N GLN A 342 -8.27 -3.97 20.02
CA GLN A 342 -9.02 -4.03 21.27
C GLN A 342 -8.74 -2.78 22.12
N PRO A 343 -9.76 -2.13 22.72
CA PRO A 343 -9.53 -1.07 23.69
C PRO A 343 -8.65 -1.60 24.83
N ALA A 344 -7.66 -0.82 25.23
CA ALA A 344 -6.95 -1.13 26.47
C ALA A 344 -7.97 -1.23 27.60
N PRO A 345 -7.89 -2.26 28.48
CA PRO A 345 -8.81 -2.36 29.61
C PRO A 345 -8.72 -1.05 30.41
N ALA A 346 -9.87 -0.44 30.67
CA ALA A 346 -9.97 0.78 31.47
C ALA A 346 -9.21 0.53 32.77
N ALA A 347 -8.14 1.29 33.01
CA ALA A 347 -7.40 1.21 34.26
C ALA A 347 -8.41 1.54 35.37
N SER A 348 -8.72 0.52 36.17
CA SER A 348 -9.54 0.68 37.37
C SER A 348 -8.90 1.77 38.20
N ALA A 349 -9.65 2.80 38.55
CA ALA A 349 -9.18 3.91 39.36
C ALA A 349 -8.71 3.37 40.71
N ALA A 350 -7.45 2.99 40.82
CA ALA A 350 -6.78 2.67 42.06
C ALA A 350 -6.22 3.98 42.64
N THR A 351 -6.68 4.28 43.83
CA THR A 351 -6.26 5.32 44.76
C THR A 351 -4.76 5.56 44.71
N ALA A 352 -4.34 6.79 44.49
CA ALA A 352 -2.95 7.22 44.36
C ALA A 352 -2.12 6.88 45.61
N PRO A 353 -0.97 6.23 45.45
CA PRO A 353 0.17 6.37 46.36
C PRO A 353 1.19 7.32 45.71
N GLY A 354 1.90 8.05 46.58
CA GLY A 354 2.80 9.12 46.25
C GLY A 354 3.98 8.79 45.31
N PRO A 355 4.84 9.78 45.03
CA PRO A 355 5.73 9.76 43.86
C PRO A 355 6.84 8.73 44.03
N GLN A 356 6.77 7.70 43.22
CA GLN A 356 7.86 6.73 43.07
C GLN A 356 8.35 6.77 41.63
N ALA A 357 9.68 6.77 41.49
CA ALA A 357 10.40 6.93 40.24
C ALA A 357 9.85 6.07 39.11
N ALA A 358 9.75 6.68 37.93
CA ALA A 358 9.30 6.06 36.71
C ALA A 358 10.14 4.84 36.31
N PRO A 359 9.57 3.67 36.08
CA PRO A 359 10.19 2.66 35.26
C PRO A 359 10.04 3.07 33.79
N THR A 360 11.15 3.23 33.11
CA THR A 360 11.23 3.33 31.66
C THR A 360 10.81 1.97 31.06
N SER A 361 9.52 1.80 30.88
CA SER A 361 9.00 0.74 30.01
C SER A 361 8.71 1.34 28.65
N PRO A 362 9.18 0.75 27.55
CA PRO A 362 8.78 1.20 26.23
C PRO A 362 7.26 0.99 26.09
N PRO A 363 6.56 1.89 25.40
CA PRO A 363 5.13 1.77 25.20
C PRO A 363 4.83 0.46 24.47
N THR A 364 4.01 -0.33 25.08
CA THR A 364 3.51 -1.62 24.60
C THR A 364 2.71 -1.38 23.33
N SER A 365 3.11 -2.06 22.26
CA SER A 365 2.38 -2.33 21.03
C SER A 365 1.66 -1.14 20.39
N ILE A 366 2.34 -0.52 19.46
CA ILE A 366 1.75 0.27 18.37
C ILE A 366 0.75 -0.64 17.65
N PRO A 367 -0.50 -0.19 17.43
CA PRO A 367 -1.39 -0.91 16.53
C PRO A 367 -0.70 -1.08 15.18
N THR A 368 -0.55 -2.28 14.73
CA THR A 368 0.08 -2.66 13.45
C THR A 368 -0.84 -2.27 12.26
N ALA A 369 -1.41 -1.08 12.31
CA ALA A 369 -2.46 -0.69 11.41
C ALA A 369 -2.20 0.67 10.79
N LEU A 370 -1.28 0.72 9.89
CA LEU A 370 -1.08 1.90 9.06
C LEU A 370 -0.98 1.49 7.62
N ASN A 371 -2.09 1.65 6.97
CA ASN A 371 -2.24 1.05 5.69
C ASN A 371 -2.87 2.02 4.74
N LYS A 372 -2.13 2.54 3.86
CA LYS A 372 -2.52 3.38 2.73
C LYS A 372 -2.99 4.78 3.08
N THR A 373 -2.32 5.68 2.54
CA THR A 373 -2.51 7.12 2.45
C THR A 373 -3.90 7.53 2.04
N PRO A 374 -4.30 8.76 2.36
CA PRO A 374 -5.39 9.42 1.67
C PRO A 374 -5.04 9.46 0.19
N SER A 375 -5.57 8.54 -0.56
CA SER A 375 -5.57 8.60 -2.00
C SER A 375 -6.92 9.10 -2.48
N SER A 376 -7.01 9.55 -3.71
CA SER A 376 -8.28 9.96 -4.31
C SER A 376 -9.27 8.79 -4.25
N ALA A 377 -10.59 9.05 -4.30
CA ALA A 377 -11.63 8.02 -4.47
C ALA A 377 -11.31 7.02 -5.60
N GLN A 378 -10.35 7.36 -6.37
CA GLN A 378 -9.77 6.66 -7.49
C GLN A 378 -8.88 5.47 -7.12
N ASP A 379 -8.37 5.36 -5.89
CA ASP A 379 -7.54 4.20 -5.47
C ASP A 379 -8.34 3.01 -4.96
N GLN A 380 -9.66 3.09 -4.97
CA GLN A 380 -10.50 1.97 -4.56
C GLN A 380 -10.33 0.78 -5.51
N PRO A 381 -10.22 -0.45 -4.97
CA PRO A 381 -10.28 -1.66 -5.79
C PRO A 381 -11.51 -1.66 -6.68
N GLN A 382 -11.31 -1.90 -7.96
CA GLN A 382 -12.40 -1.91 -8.93
C GLN A 382 -12.83 -3.35 -9.25
N PRO A 383 -14.10 -3.60 -9.61
CA PRO A 383 -14.58 -4.95 -9.91
C PRO A 383 -13.85 -5.64 -11.06
N PHE A 384 -13.11 -4.88 -11.86
CA PHE A 384 -12.32 -5.39 -12.97
C PHE A 384 -10.83 -5.59 -12.64
N ASP A 385 -10.38 -5.16 -11.46
CA ASP A 385 -8.98 -5.31 -11.09
C ASP A 385 -8.57 -6.78 -10.96
N PRO A 386 -7.41 -7.16 -11.47
CA PRO A 386 -6.87 -8.49 -11.22
C PRO A 386 -6.51 -8.65 -9.74
N GLY A 387 -6.69 -9.85 -9.24
CA GLY A 387 -6.47 -10.16 -7.83
C GLY A 387 -5.75 -11.50 -7.62
N PRO A 388 -5.55 -11.92 -6.36
CA PRO A 388 -5.05 -13.23 -6.04
C PRO A 388 -6.06 -14.31 -6.44
N CYS A 389 -5.57 -15.50 -6.80
CA CYS A 389 -6.43 -16.66 -6.94
C CYS A 389 -6.89 -17.10 -5.55
N LEU A 390 -8.19 -17.10 -5.34
CA LEU A 390 -8.78 -17.68 -4.13
C LEU A 390 -8.62 -19.20 -4.16
N PRO A 391 -8.42 -19.88 -3.00
CA PRO A 391 -8.52 -21.33 -2.94
C PRO A 391 -9.90 -21.75 -3.46
N ALA A 392 -9.95 -22.87 -4.15
CA ALA A 392 -11.24 -23.47 -4.50
C ALA A 392 -12.02 -23.74 -3.22
N ALA A 393 -13.26 -23.23 -3.17
CA ALA A 393 -14.16 -23.39 -2.04
C ALA A 393 -14.53 -24.87 -1.84
#